data_c2fcbef66cd775ad2c06366cc8c6e1c8
#
_entry.id   c2fcbef66cd775ad2c06366cc8c6e1c8
#
_cell.length_a   1.000
_cell.length_b   1.000
_cell.length_c   1.000
_cell.angle_alpha   90.00
_cell.angle_beta   90.00
_cell.angle_gamma   90.00
#
_symmetry.space_group_name_H-M   'P 1'
#
loop_
_entity.id
_entity.type
_entity.pdbx_description
1 polymer ?
#
loop_
_entity_poly.entity_id
_entity_poly.type
_entity_poly.pdbx_seq_one_letter_code
_entity_poly.pdbx_strand_id
1 'polypeptide(L)'
;MKLSLKIIVFTVVCTFPLLTNAGTYLDLQKALVFKEHKQYGKAFPLLLQLAEKEFVRAQMEVADMYAEGFGFLKNNDEAIYWACRADQSGDYRALKFRIKLALKTTSDSYQPKQCSQVFK
;
A
#
# COMPACT_ATOMS: atom_id res chain seq x y z
N MET A 1 28.33 31.34 21.01
CA MET A 1 28.83 30.23 20.21
C MET A 1 28.16 28.87 20.48
N LYS A 2 27.69 28.61 21.69
CA LYS A 2 27.01 27.34 22.02
C LYS A 2 25.57 27.21 21.45
N LEU A 3 24.92 28.30 21.05
CA LEU A 3 23.57 28.30 20.46
C LEU A 3 23.55 27.83 18.99
N SER A 4 24.59 28.11 18.21
CA SER A 4 24.66 27.78 16.79
C SER A 4 24.73 26.27 16.54
N LEU A 5 25.40 25.51 17.42
CA LEU A 5 25.50 24.06 17.29
C LEU A 5 24.18 23.34 17.56
N LYS A 6 23.38 23.83 18.52
CA LYS A 6 22.03 23.31 18.80
C LYS A 6 21.03 23.57 17.67
N ILE A 7 21.13 24.75 17.03
CA ILE A 7 20.29 25.12 15.90
C ILE A 7 20.63 24.27 14.66
N ILE A 8 21.92 24.03 14.41
CA ILE A 8 22.37 23.19 13.30
C ILE A 8 21.93 21.74 13.50
N VAL A 9 22.03 21.21 14.70
CA VAL A 9 21.57 19.84 15.01
C VAL A 9 20.04 19.73 14.87
N PHE A 10 19.29 20.75 15.29
CA PHE A 10 17.82 20.76 15.16
C PHE A 10 17.35 20.89 13.71
N THR A 11 18.03 21.67 12.88
CA THR A 11 17.69 21.80 11.45
C THR A 11 18.04 20.53 10.66
N VAL A 12 19.15 19.84 10.98
CA VAL A 12 19.51 18.59 10.33
C VAL A 12 18.54 17.46 10.70
N VAL A 13 18.07 17.41 11.96
CA VAL A 13 17.07 16.42 12.39
C VAL A 13 15.69 16.66 11.74
N CYS A 14 15.29 17.91 11.50
CA CYS A 14 14.01 18.20 10.83
C CYS A 14 14.01 17.97 9.31
N THR A 15 15.17 17.95 8.65
CA THR A 15 15.27 17.72 7.19
C THR A 15 15.43 16.26 6.82
N PHE A 16 15.84 15.40 7.76
CA PHE A 16 16.08 13.98 7.50
C PHE A 16 14.81 13.17 7.16
N PRO A 17 13.63 13.37 7.78
CA PRO A 17 12.42 12.63 7.41
C PRO A 17 11.84 12.99 6.04
N LEU A 18 12.13 14.18 5.50
CA LEU A 18 11.66 14.59 4.18
C LEU A 18 12.39 13.88 3.03
N LEU A 19 13.66 13.55 3.20
CA LEU A 19 14.45 12.82 2.20
C LEU A 19 14.08 11.34 2.10
N THR A 20 13.64 10.71 3.19
CA THR A 20 13.23 9.30 3.18
C THR A 20 11.91 9.06 2.47
N ASN A 21 11.00 10.03 2.48
CA ASN A 21 9.71 9.92 1.80
C ASN A 21 9.81 10.10 0.28
N ALA A 22 10.74 10.91 -0.22
CA ALA A 22 10.92 11.15 -1.65
C ALA A 22 11.29 9.87 -2.42
N GLY A 23 12.17 9.03 -1.87
CA GLY A 23 12.53 7.74 -2.45
C GLY A 23 11.35 6.79 -2.56
N THR A 24 10.50 6.75 -1.53
CA THR A 24 9.32 5.88 -1.47
C THR A 24 8.28 6.26 -2.54
N TYR A 25 8.07 7.55 -2.78
CA TYR A 25 7.17 8.01 -3.85
C TYR A 25 7.71 7.68 -5.24
N LEU A 26 9.02 7.81 -5.45
CA LEU A 26 9.66 7.45 -6.73
C LEU A 26 9.54 5.94 -7.00
N ASP A 27 9.75 5.11 -5.99
CA ASP A 27 9.59 3.66 -6.10
C ASP A 27 8.14 3.28 -6.42
N LEU A 28 7.16 3.97 -5.82
CA LEU A 28 5.75 3.78 -6.15
C LEU A 28 5.46 4.13 -7.61
N GLN A 29 5.93 5.28 -8.09
CA GLN A 29 5.74 5.69 -9.48
C GLN A 29 6.37 4.67 -10.44
N LYS A 30 7.57 4.22 -10.16
CA LYS A 30 8.25 3.18 -10.94
C LYS A 30 7.45 1.88 -10.99
N ALA A 31 6.93 1.44 -9.85
CA ALA A 31 6.12 0.24 -9.77
C ALA A 31 4.81 0.36 -10.58
N LEU A 32 4.14 1.52 -10.51
CA LEU A 32 2.93 1.79 -11.29
C LEU A 32 3.21 1.80 -12.81
N VAL A 33 4.32 2.38 -13.25
CA VAL A 33 4.74 2.34 -14.66
C VAL A 33 4.97 0.89 -15.11
N PHE A 34 5.62 0.05 -14.31
CA PHE A 34 5.76 -1.37 -14.62
C PHE A 34 4.39 -2.07 -14.72
N LYS A 35 3.45 -1.76 -13.82
CA LYS A 35 2.09 -2.32 -13.87
C LYS A 35 1.36 -1.91 -15.14
N GLU A 36 1.41 -0.64 -15.54
CA GLU A 36 0.81 -0.13 -16.78
C GLU A 36 1.35 -0.83 -18.03
N HIS A 37 2.66 -1.09 -18.06
CA HIS A 37 3.30 -1.85 -19.14
C HIS A 37 3.15 -3.38 -19.00
N LYS A 38 2.27 -3.86 -18.11
CA LYS A 38 2.02 -5.28 -17.84
C LYS A 38 3.26 -6.07 -17.40
N GLN A 39 4.29 -5.37 -16.93
CA GLN A 39 5.51 -5.98 -16.37
C GLN A 39 5.28 -6.34 -14.89
N TYR A 40 4.28 -7.19 -14.63
CA TYR A 40 3.81 -7.50 -13.28
C TYR A 40 4.88 -8.13 -12.40
N GLY A 41 5.77 -8.95 -12.97
CA GLY A 41 6.89 -9.54 -12.23
C GLY A 41 7.88 -8.51 -11.68
N LYS A 42 7.95 -7.29 -12.26
CA LYS A 42 8.74 -6.18 -11.73
C LYS A 42 7.92 -5.26 -10.82
N ALA A 43 6.64 -5.06 -11.15
CA ALA A 43 5.75 -4.20 -10.38
C ALA A 43 5.45 -4.77 -9.00
N PHE A 44 5.10 -6.05 -8.94
CA PHE A 44 4.60 -6.69 -7.72
C PHE A 44 5.59 -6.64 -6.55
N PRO A 45 6.87 -7.04 -6.66
CA PRO A 45 7.80 -6.99 -5.54
C PRO A 45 8.03 -5.58 -5.01
N LEU A 46 8.04 -4.57 -5.88
CA LEU A 46 8.16 -3.16 -5.47
C LEU A 46 6.90 -2.70 -4.71
N LEU A 47 5.72 -3.01 -5.23
CA LEU A 47 4.45 -2.67 -4.57
C LEU A 47 4.31 -3.40 -3.24
N LEU A 48 4.69 -4.68 -3.16
CA LEU A 48 4.63 -5.45 -1.93
C LEU A 48 5.53 -4.86 -0.85
N GLN A 49 6.77 -4.53 -1.18
CA GLN A 49 7.71 -3.88 -0.27
C GLN A 49 7.17 -2.55 0.29
N LEU A 50 6.51 -1.75 -0.56
CA LEU A 50 5.89 -0.49 -0.15
C LEU A 50 4.63 -0.73 0.70
N ALA A 51 3.84 -1.74 0.37
CA ALA A 51 2.64 -2.12 1.11
C ALA A 51 2.97 -2.60 2.53
N GLU A 52 4.07 -3.35 2.69
CA GLU A 52 4.60 -3.78 4.00
C GLU A 52 5.06 -2.59 4.86
N LYS A 53 5.54 -1.52 4.23
CA LYS A 53 5.86 -0.23 4.89
C LYS A 53 4.62 0.65 5.13
N GLU A 54 3.44 0.08 5.08
CA GLU A 54 2.15 0.74 5.34
C GLU A 54 1.80 1.86 4.34
N PHE A 55 2.36 1.80 3.14
CA PHE A 55 2.00 2.72 2.07
C PHE A 55 0.63 2.34 1.52
N VAL A 56 -0.41 3.06 1.94
CA VAL A 56 -1.83 2.76 1.65
C VAL A 56 -2.09 2.58 0.16
N ARG A 57 -1.51 3.43 -0.69
CA ARG A 57 -1.66 3.30 -2.15
C ARG A 57 -1.08 1.97 -2.65
N ALA A 58 0.09 1.57 -2.16
CA ALA A 58 0.70 0.30 -2.54
C ALA A 58 -0.12 -0.90 -2.04
N GLN A 59 -0.69 -0.83 -0.83
CA GLN A 59 -1.60 -1.86 -0.32
C GLN A 59 -2.82 -2.04 -1.22
N MET A 60 -3.43 -0.95 -1.70
CA MET A 60 -4.55 -1.02 -2.64
C MET A 60 -4.12 -1.63 -3.99
N GLU A 61 -2.95 -1.27 -4.52
CA GLU A 61 -2.44 -1.81 -5.78
C GLU A 61 -2.11 -3.31 -5.66
N VAL A 62 -1.54 -3.76 -4.54
CA VAL A 62 -1.30 -5.18 -4.25
C VAL A 62 -2.62 -5.94 -4.16
N ALA A 63 -3.62 -5.39 -3.46
CA ALA A 63 -4.97 -5.98 -3.38
C ALA A 63 -5.60 -6.13 -4.77
N ASP A 64 -5.50 -5.11 -5.63
CA ASP A 64 -6.00 -5.14 -7.00
C ASP A 64 -5.29 -6.22 -7.83
N MET A 65 -3.97 -6.34 -7.71
CA MET A 65 -3.20 -7.36 -8.42
C MET A 65 -3.63 -8.79 -8.02
N TYR A 66 -3.87 -9.04 -6.74
CA TYR A 66 -4.41 -10.32 -6.29
C TYR A 66 -5.84 -10.57 -6.74
N ALA A 67 -6.69 -9.54 -6.73
CA ALA A 67 -8.09 -9.64 -7.14
C ALA A 67 -8.26 -9.92 -8.65
N GLU A 68 -7.38 -9.36 -9.47
CA GLU A 68 -7.40 -9.54 -10.92
C GLU A 68 -6.54 -10.71 -11.39
N GLY A 69 -5.58 -11.17 -10.58
CA GLY A 69 -4.61 -12.20 -10.97
C GLY A 69 -3.54 -11.67 -11.92
N PHE A 70 -3.08 -10.44 -11.72
CA PHE A 70 -2.06 -9.83 -12.57
C PHE A 70 -0.66 -10.43 -12.31
N GLY A 71 -0.21 -11.27 -13.23
CA GLY A 71 1.10 -11.91 -13.19
C GLY A 71 1.19 -13.19 -12.34
N PHE A 72 0.11 -13.58 -11.67
CA PHE A 72 -0.01 -14.81 -10.88
C PHE A 72 -1.49 -15.23 -10.73
N LEU A 73 -1.75 -16.33 -10.04
CA LEU A 73 -3.11 -16.80 -9.81
C LEU A 73 -3.89 -15.81 -8.94
N LYS A 74 -5.13 -15.55 -9.34
CA LYS A 74 -6.08 -14.75 -8.57
C LYS A 74 -6.24 -15.33 -7.18
N ASN A 75 -6.14 -14.47 -6.15
CA ASN A 75 -6.32 -14.83 -4.76
C ASN A 75 -7.17 -13.78 -4.04
N ASN A 76 -8.44 -14.10 -3.83
CA ASN A 76 -9.38 -13.19 -3.20
C ASN A 76 -9.07 -12.96 -1.71
N ASP A 77 -8.53 -13.95 -1.01
CA ASP A 77 -8.22 -13.83 0.42
C ASP A 77 -7.07 -12.85 0.64
N GLU A 78 -6.01 -12.94 -0.16
CA GLU A 78 -4.92 -11.97 -0.16
C GLU A 78 -5.40 -10.57 -0.58
N ALA A 79 -6.26 -10.48 -1.59
CA ALA A 79 -6.83 -9.20 -2.00
C ALA A 79 -7.62 -8.55 -0.86
N ILE A 80 -8.43 -9.31 -0.14
CA ILE A 80 -9.20 -8.82 1.02
C ILE A 80 -8.26 -8.43 2.16
N TYR A 81 -7.25 -9.23 2.46
CA TYR A 81 -6.25 -8.93 3.49
C TYR A 81 -5.60 -7.56 3.27
N TRP A 82 -5.08 -7.31 2.07
CA TRP A 82 -4.44 -6.04 1.75
C TRP A 82 -5.41 -4.86 1.69
N ALA A 83 -6.63 -5.09 1.20
CA ALA A 83 -7.69 -4.07 1.22
C ALA A 83 -8.08 -3.68 2.66
N CYS A 84 -8.15 -4.65 3.58
CA CYS A 84 -8.41 -4.39 4.99
C CYS A 84 -7.28 -3.62 5.65
N ARG A 85 -6.02 -3.93 5.34
CA ARG A 85 -4.87 -3.15 5.83
C ARG A 85 -4.92 -1.71 5.37
N ALA A 86 -5.24 -1.48 4.09
CA ALA A 86 -5.38 -0.14 3.56
C ALA A 86 -6.52 0.65 4.23
N ASP A 87 -7.66 0.00 4.49
CA ASP A 87 -8.81 0.62 5.14
C ASP A 87 -8.52 1.05 6.59
N GLN A 88 -7.65 0.35 7.31
CA GLN A 88 -7.24 0.72 8.68
C GLN A 88 -6.55 2.08 8.77
N SER A 89 -5.99 2.59 7.66
CA SER A 89 -5.40 3.92 7.62
C SER A 89 -6.41 5.06 7.78
N GLY A 90 -7.72 4.77 7.69
CA GLY A 90 -8.79 5.76 7.67
C GLY A 90 -8.89 6.53 6.35
N ASP A 91 -8.14 6.17 5.32
CA ASP A 91 -8.26 6.78 3.99
C ASP A 91 -9.57 6.32 3.33
N TYR A 92 -10.46 7.27 3.04
CA TYR A 92 -11.75 6.97 2.44
C TYR A 92 -11.63 6.27 1.07
N ARG A 93 -10.54 6.47 0.36
CA ARG A 93 -10.27 5.79 -0.93
C ARG A 93 -10.06 4.29 -0.72
N ALA A 94 -9.40 3.92 0.37
CA ALA A 94 -9.21 2.53 0.76
C ALA A 94 -10.54 1.86 1.13
N LEU A 95 -11.41 2.56 1.87
CA LEU A 95 -12.76 2.10 2.16
C LEU A 95 -13.57 1.88 0.88
N LYS A 96 -13.56 2.85 -0.03
CA LYS A 96 -14.24 2.75 -1.33
C LYS A 96 -13.70 1.59 -2.18
N PHE A 97 -12.38 1.40 -2.18
CA PHE A 97 -11.72 0.29 -2.87
C PHE A 97 -12.16 -1.06 -2.29
N ARG A 98 -12.19 -1.19 -0.96
CA ARG A 98 -12.64 -2.40 -0.27
C ARG A 98 -14.09 -2.73 -0.59
N ILE A 99 -14.99 -1.74 -0.61
CA ILE A 99 -16.39 -1.92 -0.99
C ILE A 99 -16.50 -2.40 -2.45
N LYS A 100 -15.76 -1.77 -3.38
CA LYS A 100 -15.71 -2.18 -4.79
C LYS A 100 -15.24 -3.63 -4.95
N LEU A 101 -14.20 -4.00 -4.23
CA LEU A 101 -13.67 -5.36 -4.23
C LEU A 101 -14.70 -6.36 -3.72
N ALA A 102 -15.40 -6.03 -2.62
CA ALA A 102 -16.45 -6.84 -2.06
C ALA A 102 -17.60 -7.10 -3.05
N LEU A 103 -18.06 -6.04 -3.72
CA LEU A 103 -19.12 -6.14 -4.73
C LEU A 103 -18.69 -6.98 -5.96
N LYS A 104 -17.40 -6.97 -6.29
CA LYS A 104 -16.85 -7.73 -7.41
C LYS A 104 -16.67 -9.21 -7.10
N THR A 105 -16.32 -9.50 -5.86
CA THR A 105 -16.09 -10.87 -5.40
C THR A 105 -17.37 -11.60 -5.00
N THR A 106 -18.56 -11.19 -5.41
CA THR A 106 -19.92 -11.72 -5.11
C THR A 106 -20.02 -13.20 -4.71
N SER A 107 -19.03 -13.72 -4.13
CA SER A 107 -18.96 -15.03 -3.53
C SER A 107 -19.50 -14.91 -2.10
N ASP A 108 -20.29 -15.87 -1.67
CA ASP A 108 -20.92 -16.03 -0.35
C ASP A 108 -19.95 -15.90 0.86
N SER A 109 -18.67 -15.70 0.63
CA SER A 109 -17.63 -15.62 1.66
C SER A 109 -17.25 -14.20 2.08
N TYR A 110 -17.72 -13.13 1.42
CA TYR A 110 -17.43 -11.78 1.88
C TYR A 110 -18.30 -11.43 3.08
N GLN A 111 -17.72 -11.47 4.26
CA GLN A 111 -18.33 -10.95 5.49
C GLN A 111 -17.66 -9.61 5.84
N PRO A 112 -18.41 -8.51 6.09
CA PRO A 112 -17.84 -7.24 6.57
C PRO A 112 -17.02 -7.37 7.86
N LYS A 113 -17.23 -8.44 8.61
CA LYS A 113 -16.50 -8.81 9.83
C LYS A 113 -15.09 -9.36 9.54
N GLN A 114 -14.74 -9.61 8.29
CA GLN A 114 -13.51 -10.29 7.92
C GLN A 114 -12.25 -9.46 8.22
N CYS A 115 -12.33 -8.12 8.12
CA CYS A 115 -11.21 -7.26 8.50
C CYS A 115 -10.85 -7.35 9.99
N SER A 116 -11.83 -7.54 10.87
CA SER A 116 -11.58 -7.72 12.32
C SER A 116 -10.96 -9.08 12.67
N GLN A 117 -11.08 -10.07 11.79
CA GLN A 117 -10.52 -11.41 11.98
C GLN A 117 -9.10 -11.54 11.43
N VAL A 118 -8.76 -10.77 10.42
CA VAL A 118 -7.43 -10.78 9.78
C VAL A 118 -6.32 -10.31 10.75
N PHE A 119 -6.67 -9.52 11.75
CA PHE A 119 -5.71 -8.90 12.69
C PHE A 119 -5.80 -9.45 14.13
N LYS A 120 -6.46 -10.56 14.30
CA LYS A 120 -6.41 -11.33 15.55
C LYS A 120 -5.26 -12.33 15.53
#